data_0574e2adff56bee6bcafc85b93c7eee3
#
_entry.id   0574e2adff56bee6bcafc85b93c7eee3
#
_cell.length_a   1.000
_cell.length_b   1.000
_cell.length_c   1.000
_cell.angle_alpha   90.00
_cell.angle_beta   90.00
_cell.angle_gamma   90.00
#
_symmetry.space_group_name_H-M   'P 1'
#
loop_
_entity.id
_entity.type
_entity.pdbx_description
1 polymer ?
#
loop_
_entity_poly.entity_id
_entity_poly.type
_entity_poly.pdbx_seq_one_letter_code
_entity_poly.pdbx_strand_id
1 'polypeptide(L)'
;MNLTYNDYFTTSGHGSSYEGHLVGCTQQPGSYYEESIRAAKLISENASSEIVLMFSGGIDSEYMLNIFKDAEVDFRVAILSYGVYNAHDTHFAFEYCNANGIVPEVVDVNLAQLINEDKISEIAKLSKCCAYQMCSVMEGISKIDGTIIMANGESTFSKHTQGETAGNWYWTEHERINSYRNWYKEKNIDGTPDFLKYTPELTASYLLEPEVIQLVND
;
A
#
# COMPACT_ATOMS: atom_id res chain seq x y z
N MET A 1 -0.19 15.86 -11.07
CA MET A 1 0.17 15.58 -9.67
C MET A 1 0.90 14.26 -9.69
N ASN A 2 1.96 14.06 -8.93
CA ASN A 2 2.64 12.76 -8.90
C ASN A 2 1.92 11.88 -7.87
N LEU A 3 1.20 10.86 -8.30
CA LEU A 3 0.42 9.96 -7.44
C LEU A 3 1.27 9.21 -6.41
N THR A 4 2.56 9.05 -6.68
CA THR A 4 3.50 8.35 -5.79
C THR A 4 3.83 9.16 -4.54
N TYR A 5 3.62 10.48 -4.58
CA TYR A 5 4.09 11.40 -3.56
C TYR A 5 2.91 12.15 -2.93
N ASN A 6 2.57 11.74 -1.73
CA ASN A 6 1.64 12.48 -0.88
C ASN A 6 2.42 13.55 -0.13
N ASP A 7 2.30 14.81 -0.54
CA ASP A 7 3.00 15.94 0.13
C ASP A 7 2.58 16.11 1.60
N TYR A 8 1.45 15.53 2.01
CA TYR A 8 0.99 15.60 3.39
C TYR A 8 1.71 14.62 4.34
N PHE A 9 2.34 13.58 3.79
CA PHE A 9 3.10 12.60 4.56
C PHE A 9 4.50 12.48 3.98
N THR A 10 5.45 13.07 4.66
CA THR A 10 6.87 12.99 4.31
C THR A 10 7.62 12.21 5.37
N THR A 11 8.63 11.48 4.97
CA THR A 11 9.51 10.75 5.88
C THR A 11 10.95 11.19 5.73
N SER A 12 11.67 11.23 6.84
CA SER A 12 13.11 11.43 6.88
C SER A 12 13.79 10.36 7.73
N GLY A 13 15.01 9.98 7.40
CA GLY A 13 15.75 8.92 8.10
C GLY A 13 15.75 7.58 7.37
N HIS A 14 16.27 6.54 8.03
CA HIS A 14 16.45 5.21 7.47
C HIS A 14 16.19 4.11 8.52
N GLY A 15 15.73 2.95 8.03
CA GLY A 15 15.49 1.78 8.87
C GLY A 15 14.47 2.05 9.96
N SER A 16 14.76 1.66 11.19
CA SER A 16 13.88 1.81 12.36
C SER A 16 13.85 3.22 12.97
N SER A 17 14.56 4.19 12.36
CA SER A 17 14.69 5.55 12.88
C SER A 17 14.33 6.57 11.81
N TYR A 18 13.06 6.60 11.41
CA TYR A 18 12.56 7.66 10.54
C TYR A 18 11.45 8.45 11.23
N GLU A 19 11.33 9.71 10.85
CA GLU A 19 10.25 10.59 11.29
C GLU A 19 9.23 10.76 10.19
N GLY A 20 7.96 10.66 10.54
CA GLY A 20 6.85 10.99 9.66
C GLY A 20 6.33 12.39 9.97
N HIS A 21 6.14 13.20 8.93
CA HIS A 21 5.55 14.53 9.03
C HIS A 21 4.20 14.51 8.33
N LEU A 22 3.14 14.82 9.07
CA LEU A 22 1.76 14.91 8.56
C LEU A 22 1.35 16.36 8.42
N VAL A 23 0.83 16.72 7.25
CA VAL A 23 0.11 17.97 7.04
C VAL A 23 -1.36 17.74 7.42
N GLY A 24 -1.99 18.72 8.07
CA GLY A 24 -3.38 18.60 8.50
C GLY A 24 -4.37 18.50 7.34
N CYS A 25 -5.57 18.02 7.65
CA CYS A 25 -6.69 17.95 6.72
C CYS A 25 -7.06 19.33 6.17
N THR A 26 -7.50 19.37 4.93
CA THR A 26 -8.01 20.60 4.29
C THR A 26 -9.50 20.81 4.57
N GLN A 27 -10.19 19.74 4.97
CA GLN A 27 -11.60 19.73 5.32
C GLN A 27 -11.85 18.76 6.48
N GLN A 28 -13.03 18.84 7.07
CA GLN A 28 -13.45 17.85 8.07
C GLN A 28 -13.62 16.49 7.42
N PRO A 29 -12.96 15.42 7.91
CA PRO A 29 -13.12 14.07 7.37
C PRO A 29 -14.56 13.55 7.53
N GLY A 30 -15.01 12.79 6.53
CA GLY A 30 -16.17 11.92 6.65
C GLY A 30 -15.81 10.59 7.33
N SER A 31 -16.63 9.55 7.12
CA SER A 31 -16.29 8.18 7.51
C SER A 31 -15.11 7.65 6.70
N TYR A 32 -14.43 6.63 7.23
CA TYR A 32 -13.31 5.99 6.52
C TYR A 32 -13.72 5.48 5.13
N TYR A 33 -14.93 4.94 5.01
CA TYR A 33 -15.48 4.48 3.73
C TYR A 33 -15.67 5.65 2.74
N GLU A 34 -16.26 6.77 3.18
CA GLU A 34 -16.48 7.94 2.31
C GLU A 34 -15.15 8.54 1.83
N GLU A 35 -14.17 8.63 2.73
CA GLU A 35 -12.84 9.14 2.37
C GLU A 35 -12.08 8.16 1.45
N SER A 36 -12.29 6.85 1.60
CA SER A 36 -11.73 5.85 0.68
C SER A 36 -12.32 5.99 -0.73
N ILE A 37 -13.62 6.22 -0.86
CA ILE A 37 -14.27 6.50 -2.14
C ILE A 37 -13.72 7.79 -2.77
N ARG A 38 -13.54 8.85 -1.97
CA ARG A 38 -12.94 10.10 -2.45
C ARG A 38 -11.50 9.91 -2.93
N ALA A 39 -10.71 9.12 -2.18
CA ALA A 39 -9.35 8.78 -2.55
C ALA A 39 -9.28 8.02 -3.89
N ALA A 40 -10.14 7.03 -4.10
CA ALA A 40 -10.22 6.28 -5.36
C ALA A 40 -10.57 7.19 -6.55
N LYS A 41 -11.54 8.09 -6.39
CA LYS A 41 -11.91 9.08 -7.42
C LYS A 41 -10.76 10.05 -7.71
N LEU A 42 -10.12 10.56 -6.66
CA LEU A 42 -8.97 11.46 -6.82
C LEU A 42 -7.79 10.78 -7.55
N ILE A 43 -7.54 9.51 -7.27
CA ILE A 43 -6.56 8.71 -8.01
C ILE A 43 -6.97 8.61 -9.47
N SER A 44 -8.23 8.29 -9.76
CA SER A 44 -8.74 8.17 -11.13
C SER A 44 -8.62 9.47 -11.92
N GLU A 45 -8.93 10.60 -11.30
CA GLU A 45 -8.82 11.93 -11.92
C GLU A 45 -7.38 12.33 -12.28
N ASN A 46 -6.40 11.78 -11.56
CA ASN A 46 -4.98 12.10 -11.71
C ASN A 46 -4.15 10.98 -12.36
N ALA A 47 -4.74 9.83 -12.63
CA ALA A 47 -4.06 8.72 -13.29
C ALA A 47 -3.64 9.11 -14.72
N SER A 48 -2.41 8.81 -15.09
CA SER A 48 -1.89 9.09 -16.44
C SER A 48 -2.15 7.96 -17.43
N SER A 49 -2.55 6.79 -16.92
CA SER A 49 -2.81 5.57 -17.69
C SER A 49 -3.89 4.72 -17.01
N GLU A 50 -4.19 3.55 -17.57
CA GLU A 50 -5.13 2.60 -16.98
C GLU A 50 -4.72 2.22 -15.55
N ILE A 51 -5.70 2.25 -14.63
CA ILE A 51 -5.47 1.91 -13.22
C ILE A 51 -5.31 0.41 -13.06
N VAL A 52 -4.28 0.00 -12.35
CA VAL A 52 -3.98 -1.39 -12.03
C VAL A 52 -3.98 -1.58 -10.52
N LEU A 53 -4.91 -2.36 -10.01
CA LEU A 53 -4.97 -2.70 -8.60
C LEU A 53 -4.18 -3.97 -8.33
N MET A 54 -3.16 -3.87 -7.47
CA MET A 54 -2.40 -5.03 -7.02
C MET A 54 -3.24 -5.82 -6.01
N PHE A 55 -3.53 -7.09 -6.32
CA PHE A 55 -4.39 -7.92 -5.51
C PHE A 55 -3.65 -9.15 -4.98
N SER A 56 -3.52 -9.25 -3.66
CA SER A 56 -2.84 -10.35 -2.98
C SER A 56 -3.80 -11.43 -2.45
N GLY A 57 -5.11 -11.17 -2.43
CA GLY A 57 -6.11 -12.01 -1.76
C GLY A 57 -6.22 -11.73 -0.25
N GLY A 58 -5.46 -10.78 0.28
CA GLY A 58 -5.59 -10.31 1.65
C GLY A 58 -6.67 -9.23 1.80
N ILE A 59 -7.15 -9.05 3.04
CA ILE A 59 -8.28 -8.17 3.39
C ILE A 59 -8.08 -6.73 2.92
N ASP A 60 -6.87 -6.17 3.03
CA ASP A 60 -6.59 -4.79 2.63
C ASP A 60 -6.72 -4.60 1.13
N SER A 61 -6.18 -5.53 0.34
CA SER A 61 -6.29 -5.49 -1.12
C SER A 61 -7.71 -5.78 -1.60
N GLU A 62 -8.47 -6.61 -0.89
CA GLU A 62 -9.89 -6.84 -1.15
C GLU A 62 -10.72 -5.58 -0.84
N TYR A 63 -10.44 -4.92 0.28
CA TYR A 63 -11.07 -3.64 0.62
C TYR A 63 -10.81 -2.60 -0.47
N MET A 64 -9.56 -2.38 -0.87
CA MET A 64 -9.21 -1.46 -1.95
C MET A 64 -10.00 -1.76 -3.23
N LEU A 65 -10.07 -3.03 -3.65
CA LEU A 65 -10.75 -3.46 -4.85
C LEU A 65 -12.26 -3.13 -4.78
N ASN A 66 -12.90 -3.41 -3.64
CA ASN A 66 -14.31 -3.07 -3.41
C ASN A 66 -14.54 -1.55 -3.43
N ILE A 67 -13.65 -0.76 -2.84
CA ILE A 67 -13.74 0.70 -2.86
C ILE A 67 -13.66 1.26 -4.29
N PHE A 68 -12.74 0.78 -5.12
CA PHE A 68 -12.66 1.23 -6.51
C PHE A 68 -13.91 0.85 -7.31
N LYS A 69 -14.48 -0.33 -7.06
CA LYS A 69 -15.75 -0.76 -7.65
C LYS A 69 -16.92 0.14 -7.21
N ASP A 70 -17.03 0.42 -5.91
CA ASP A 70 -18.09 1.27 -5.37
C ASP A 70 -17.94 2.75 -5.77
N ALA A 71 -16.71 3.18 -6.03
CA ALA A 71 -16.39 4.49 -6.59
C ALA A 71 -16.72 4.61 -8.09
N GLU A 72 -17.13 3.50 -8.74
CA GLU A 72 -17.37 3.40 -10.19
C GLU A 72 -16.13 3.80 -11.03
N VAL A 73 -14.95 3.45 -10.54
CA VAL A 73 -13.68 3.67 -11.23
C VAL A 73 -13.30 2.43 -12.03
N ASP A 74 -13.02 2.58 -13.30
CA ASP A 74 -12.53 1.51 -14.15
C ASP A 74 -11.10 1.11 -13.75
N PHE A 75 -10.84 -0.18 -13.65
CA PHE A 75 -9.53 -0.73 -13.32
C PHE A 75 -9.36 -2.16 -13.86
N ARG A 76 -8.12 -2.60 -13.97
CA ARG A 76 -7.76 -4.01 -14.07
C ARG A 76 -7.05 -4.49 -12.80
N VAL A 77 -7.01 -5.80 -12.61
CA VAL A 77 -6.41 -6.43 -11.43
C VAL A 77 -5.14 -7.14 -11.84
N ALA A 78 -4.07 -7.00 -11.06
CA ALA A 78 -2.84 -7.76 -11.23
C ALA A 78 -2.51 -8.58 -9.98
N ILE A 79 -2.12 -9.84 -10.18
CA ILE A 79 -1.72 -10.79 -9.13
C ILE A 79 -0.29 -11.20 -9.36
N LEU A 80 0.58 -11.06 -8.36
CA LEU A 80 1.96 -11.55 -8.43
C LEU A 80 2.00 -13.05 -8.13
N SER A 81 2.63 -13.81 -9.02
CA SER A 81 2.85 -15.24 -8.88
C SER A 81 4.33 -15.54 -8.67
N TYR A 82 4.63 -16.23 -7.60
CA TYR A 82 5.95 -16.83 -7.34
C TYR A 82 5.91 -18.35 -7.55
N GLY A 83 5.00 -18.83 -8.38
CA GLY A 83 4.75 -20.25 -8.61
C GLY A 83 4.30 -20.96 -7.34
N VAL A 84 4.97 -22.06 -6.99
CA VAL A 84 4.60 -22.87 -5.81
C VAL A 84 4.82 -22.16 -4.47
N TYR A 85 5.62 -21.09 -4.45
CA TYR A 85 5.99 -20.42 -3.18
C TYR A 85 4.89 -19.55 -2.58
N ASN A 86 3.95 -19.07 -3.39
CA ASN A 86 2.78 -18.32 -2.90
C ASN A 86 1.45 -18.87 -3.45
N ALA A 87 1.44 -20.11 -3.92
CA ALA A 87 0.23 -20.72 -4.48
C ALA A 87 -0.95 -20.76 -3.49
N HIS A 88 -0.67 -20.87 -2.20
CA HIS A 88 -1.70 -20.85 -1.14
C HIS A 88 -2.32 -19.45 -0.96
N ASP A 89 -1.55 -18.38 -1.10
CA ASP A 89 -2.06 -17.01 -0.99
C ASP A 89 -2.80 -16.62 -2.27
N THR A 90 -2.22 -16.89 -3.44
CA THR A 90 -2.82 -16.56 -4.73
C THR A 90 -4.11 -17.35 -4.99
N HIS A 91 -4.29 -18.50 -4.35
CA HIS A 91 -5.54 -19.27 -4.44
C HIS A 91 -6.75 -18.43 -4.02
N PHE A 92 -6.68 -17.75 -2.89
CA PHE A 92 -7.77 -16.87 -2.43
C PHE A 92 -8.02 -15.69 -3.38
N ALA A 93 -6.95 -15.12 -3.93
CA ALA A 93 -7.07 -14.05 -4.91
C ALA A 93 -7.79 -14.52 -6.18
N PHE A 94 -7.46 -15.71 -6.70
CA PHE A 94 -8.13 -16.27 -7.87
C PHE A 94 -9.59 -16.67 -7.59
N GLU A 95 -9.89 -17.24 -6.41
CA GLU A 95 -11.26 -17.55 -6.02
C GLU A 95 -12.13 -16.29 -5.98
N TYR A 96 -11.62 -15.22 -5.36
CA TYR A 96 -12.31 -13.94 -5.32
C TYR A 96 -12.54 -13.36 -6.73
N CYS A 97 -11.51 -13.32 -7.57
CA CYS A 97 -11.63 -12.82 -8.93
C CYS A 97 -12.67 -13.62 -9.74
N ASN A 98 -12.62 -14.95 -9.64
CA ASN A 98 -13.58 -15.82 -10.33
C ASN A 98 -15.02 -15.58 -9.86
N ALA A 99 -15.24 -15.45 -8.54
CA ALA A 99 -16.56 -15.20 -7.96
C ALA A 99 -17.14 -13.82 -8.38
N ASN A 100 -16.27 -12.86 -8.70
CA ASN A 100 -16.66 -11.50 -9.09
C ASN A 100 -16.56 -11.24 -10.61
N GLY A 101 -16.27 -12.27 -11.43
CA GLY A 101 -16.14 -12.12 -12.88
C GLY A 101 -14.95 -11.30 -13.34
N ILE A 102 -13.91 -11.19 -12.50
CA ILE A 102 -12.68 -10.46 -12.78
C ILE A 102 -11.67 -11.41 -13.44
N VAL A 103 -11.06 -10.97 -14.55
CA VAL A 103 -9.95 -11.69 -15.18
C VAL A 103 -8.66 -10.97 -14.81
N PRO A 104 -7.88 -11.48 -13.84
CA PRO A 104 -6.66 -10.80 -13.42
C PRO A 104 -5.51 -11.04 -14.42
N GLU A 105 -4.63 -10.05 -14.55
CA GLU A 105 -3.30 -10.22 -15.10
C GLU A 105 -2.43 -10.97 -14.09
N VAL A 106 -1.79 -12.06 -14.52
CA VAL A 106 -0.86 -12.82 -13.66
C VAL A 106 0.57 -12.44 -14.03
N VAL A 107 1.29 -11.88 -13.07
CA VAL A 107 2.67 -11.44 -13.25
C VAL A 107 3.62 -12.42 -12.57
N ASP A 108 4.30 -13.23 -13.38
CA ASP A 108 5.26 -14.21 -12.85
C ASP A 108 6.58 -13.55 -12.45
N VAL A 109 7.02 -13.85 -11.24
CA VAL A 109 8.30 -13.42 -10.66
C VAL A 109 9.12 -14.66 -10.30
N ASN A 110 10.22 -14.85 -11.00
CA ASN A 110 11.12 -15.98 -10.76
C ASN A 110 12.07 -15.66 -9.59
N LEU A 111 11.74 -16.13 -8.38
CA LEU A 111 12.54 -15.91 -7.18
C LEU A 111 13.96 -16.48 -7.29
N ALA A 112 14.11 -17.66 -7.89
CA ALA A 112 15.42 -18.27 -8.07
C ALA A 112 16.33 -17.42 -8.97
N GLN A 113 15.77 -16.86 -10.03
CA GLN A 113 16.49 -15.94 -10.89
C GLN A 113 16.91 -14.67 -10.15
N LEU A 114 16.00 -14.04 -9.38
CA LEU A 114 16.30 -12.84 -8.60
C LEU A 114 17.47 -13.05 -7.62
N ILE A 115 17.52 -14.22 -6.99
CA ILE A 115 18.60 -14.59 -6.07
C ILE A 115 19.90 -14.83 -6.82
N ASN A 116 19.87 -15.63 -7.89
CA ASN A 116 21.07 -16.03 -8.63
C ASN A 116 21.73 -14.85 -9.37
N GLU A 117 20.95 -13.86 -9.80
CA GLU A 117 21.43 -12.67 -10.49
C GLU A 117 21.72 -11.49 -9.55
N ASP A 118 21.66 -11.70 -8.22
CA ASP A 118 21.85 -10.67 -7.17
C ASP A 118 20.92 -9.45 -7.30
N LYS A 119 19.81 -9.59 -8.01
CA LYS A 119 18.82 -8.50 -8.20
C LYS A 119 18.18 -8.06 -6.90
N ILE A 120 18.00 -8.97 -5.95
CA ILE A 120 17.45 -8.64 -4.63
C ILE A 120 18.31 -7.58 -3.94
N SER A 121 19.64 -7.74 -3.96
CA SER A 121 20.55 -6.76 -3.35
C SER A 121 20.51 -5.41 -4.07
N GLU A 122 20.39 -5.41 -5.39
CA GLU A 122 20.24 -4.19 -6.19
C GLU A 122 18.95 -3.44 -5.83
N ILE A 123 17.81 -4.16 -5.83
CA ILE A 123 16.49 -3.60 -5.49
C ILE A 123 16.51 -3.06 -4.05
N ALA A 124 17.03 -3.84 -3.10
CA ALA A 124 17.13 -3.43 -1.70
C ALA A 124 17.94 -2.15 -1.52
N LYS A 125 19.05 -2.00 -2.24
CA LYS A 125 19.89 -0.80 -2.22
C LYS A 125 19.18 0.42 -2.80
N LEU A 126 18.51 0.27 -3.95
CA LEU A 126 17.79 1.37 -4.62
C LEU A 126 16.57 1.83 -3.81
N SER A 127 15.78 0.89 -3.31
CA SER A 127 14.59 1.17 -2.53
C SER A 127 14.86 1.49 -1.05
N LYS A 128 16.10 1.29 -0.60
CA LYS A 128 16.50 1.34 0.82
C LYS A 128 15.71 0.36 1.69
N CYS A 129 15.40 -0.80 1.12
CA CYS A 129 14.61 -1.84 1.76
C CYS A 129 15.51 -2.80 2.54
N CYS A 130 15.11 -3.15 3.77
CA CYS A 130 15.79 -4.17 4.57
C CYS A 130 15.03 -5.52 4.61
N ALA A 131 13.87 -5.61 3.96
CA ALA A 131 13.03 -6.81 3.92
C ALA A 131 13.05 -7.41 2.50
N TYR A 132 13.83 -8.47 2.31
CA TYR A 132 14.07 -9.06 0.99
C TYR A 132 12.80 -9.57 0.28
N GLN A 133 11.78 -10.02 1.03
CA GLN A 133 10.51 -10.43 0.42
C GLN A 133 9.81 -9.29 -0.33
N MET A 134 10.03 -8.05 0.07
CA MET A 134 9.46 -6.89 -0.63
C MET A 134 10.14 -6.62 -1.97
N CYS A 135 11.40 -7.01 -2.12
CA CYS A 135 12.13 -6.85 -3.37
C CYS A 135 11.50 -7.66 -4.51
N SER A 136 10.92 -8.82 -4.20
CA SER A 136 10.20 -9.62 -5.20
C SER A 136 8.90 -8.95 -5.66
N VAL A 137 8.20 -8.27 -4.75
CA VAL A 137 7.02 -7.46 -5.09
C VAL A 137 7.44 -6.27 -5.97
N MET A 138 8.52 -5.57 -5.61
CA MET A 138 9.07 -4.45 -6.38
C MET A 138 9.48 -4.85 -7.79
N GLU A 139 10.10 -6.02 -7.96
CA GLU A 139 10.39 -6.57 -9.28
C GLU A 139 9.11 -6.86 -10.07
N GLY A 140 8.10 -7.43 -9.41
CA GLY A 140 6.82 -7.74 -10.05
C GLY A 140 6.11 -6.50 -10.56
N ILE A 141 5.95 -5.47 -9.72
CA ILE A 141 5.29 -4.22 -10.13
C ILE A 141 6.03 -3.48 -11.25
N SER A 142 7.35 -3.66 -11.35
CA SER A 142 8.15 -3.08 -12.44
C SER A 142 7.89 -3.71 -13.82
N LYS A 143 7.15 -4.80 -13.89
CA LYS A 143 6.77 -5.49 -15.13
C LYS A 143 5.37 -5.11 -15.62
N ILE A 144 4.67 -4.28 -14.88
CA ILE A 144 3.29 -3.91 -15.14
C ILE A 144 3.25 -2.52 -15.76
N ASP A 145 2.53 -2.40 -16.87
CA ASP A 145 2.23 -1.11 -17.48
C ASP A 145 0.92 -0.56 -16.90
N GLY A 146 0.92 0.71 -16.51
CA GLY A 146 -0.28 1.36 -15.98
C GLY A 146 0.00 2.24 -14.76
N THR A 147 -1.09 2.80 -14.21
CA THR A 147 -1.08 3.51 -12.94
C THR A 147 -1.30 2.49 -11.82
N ILE A 148 -0.23 2.12 -11.11
CA ILE A 148 -0.22 0.96 -10.20
C ILE A 148 -0.59 1.38 -8.79
N ILE A 149 -1.63 0.77 -8.22
CA ILE A 149 -2.12 1.05 -6.87
C ILE A 149 -1.95 -0.18 -5.98
N MET A 150 -1.35 0.03 -4.82
CA MET A 150 -1.20 -1.01 -3.79
C MET A 150 -1.97 -0.63 -2.53
N ALA A 151 -2.49 -1.62 -1.84
CA ALA A 151 -3.27 -1.47 -0.62
C ALA A 151 -2.40 -1.47 0.65
N ASN A 152 -1.29 -0.72 0.63
CA ASN A 152 -0.55 -0.48 1.86
C ASN A 152 -0.99 0.84 2.50
N GLY A 153 -0.42 1.14 3.66
CA GLY A 153 -0.68 2.36 4.41
C GLY A 153 -1.57 2.13 5.63
N GLU A 154 -1.82 0.86 5.96
CA GLU A 154 -2.53 0.51 7.19
C GLU A 154 -1.82 1.15 8.41
N SER A 155 -2.60 1.86 9.23
CA SER A 155 -2.10 2.46 10.46
C SER A 155 -1.94 1.39 11.53
N THR A 156 -0.80 1.38 12.20
CA THR A 156 -0.50 0.44 13.28
C THR A 156 -0.35 1.18 14.60
N PHE A 157 -1.01 0.69 15.63
CA PHE A 157 -0.90 1.21 16.99
C PHE A 157 -0.12 0.23 17.87
N SER A 158 0.73 0.78 18.71
CA SER A 158 1.48 0.03 19.70
C SER A 158 1.42 0.75 21.04
N LYS A 159 1.59 -0.01 22.13
CA LYS A 159 1.59 0.52 23.50
C LYS A 159 3.02 0.51 24.05
N HIS A 160 3.47 1.60 24.61
CA HIS A 160 4.75 1.61 25.31
C HIS A 160 4.72 0.65 26.49
N THR A 161 5.69 -0.26 26.55
CA THR A 161 5.75 -1.28 27.60
C THR A 161 6.69 -0.91 28.75
N GLN A 162 7.53 0.12 28.59
CA GLN A 162 8.56 0.51 29.54
C GLN A 162 8.76 2.03 29.56
N GLY A 163 9.38 2.53 30.64
CA GLY A 163 9.73 3.94 30.81
C GLY A 163 8.57 4.82 31.29
N GLU A 164 8.79 6.14 31.27
CA GLU A 164 7.80 7.14 31.75
C GLU A 164 6.53 7.17 30.88
N THR A 165 6.59 6.70 29.67
CA THR A 165 5.46 6.63 28.74
C THR A 165 4.78 5.25 28.74
N ALA A 166 5.15 4.34 29.64
CA ALA A 166 4.55 3.01 29.72
C ALA A 166 3.03 3.08 29.85
N GLY A 167 2.34 2.31 29.00
CA GLY A 167 0.89 2.33 28.90
C GLY A 167 0.32 3.31 27.85
N ASN A 168 1.09 4.30 27.42
CA ASN A 168 0.63 5.23 26.38
C ASN A 168 0.67 4.55 25.00
N TRP A 169 -0.37 4.80 24.22
CA TRP A 169 -0.44 4.40 22.82
C TRP A 169 0.38 5.34 21.94
N TYR A 170 0.93 4.80 20.88
CA TYR A 170 1.57 5.57 19.83
C TYR A 170 1.31 4.96 18.47
N TRP A 171 1.23 5.80 17.45
CA TRP A 171 1.09 5.38 16.09
C TRP A 171 2.46 5.02 15.52
N THR A 172 2.49 3.90 14.79
CA THR A 172 3.70 3.45 14.10
C THR A 172 3.46 3.29 12.62
N GLU A 173 4.49 3.59 11.86
CA GLU A 173 4.55 3.34 10.44
C GLU A 173 5.61 2.30 10.15
N HIS A 174 5.31 1.36 9.27
CA HIS A 174 6.31 0.41 8.81
C HIS A 174 7.25 1.05 7.79
N GLU A 175 8.57 0.82 7.96
CA GLU A 175 9.59 1.27 7.02
C GLU A 175 9.37 0.79 5.58
N ARG A 176 8.68 -0.34 5.39
CA ARG A 176 8.34 -0.91 4.09
C ARG A 176 7.58 0.08 3.21
N ILE A 177 6.75 0.94 3.78
CA ILE A 177 6.02 1.97 3.05
C ILE A 177 7.02 2.91 2.35
N ASN A 178 8.02 3.39 3.07
CA ASN A 178 9.05 4.27 2.52
C ASN A 178 9.86 3.55 1.43
N SER A 179 10.12 2.25 1.60
CA SER A 179 10.82 1.45 0.59
C SER A 179 10.04 1.32 -0.72
N TYR A 180 8.73 1.11 -0.66
CA TYR A 180 7.90 1.11 -1.87
C TYR A 180 7.86 2.49 -2.54
N ARG A 181 7.72 3.59 -1.78
CA ARG A 181 7.77 4.95 -2.32
C ARG A 181 9.09 5.24 -3.02
N ASN A 182 10.22 4.84 -2.40
CA ASN A 182 11.54 4.98 -3.04
C ASN A 182 11.59 4.22 -4.36
N TRP A 183 11.03 3.00 -4.41
CA TRP A 183 11.01 2.18 -5.62
C TRP A 183 10.18 2.80 -6.73
N TYR A 184 8.95 3.27 -6.42
CA TYR A 184 8.11 3.96 -7.39
C TYR A 184 8.82 5.17 -7.99
N LYS A 185 9.48 5.96 -7.14
CA LYS A 185 10.26 7.13 -7.56
C LYS A 185 11.47 6.73 -8.42
N GLU A 186 12.25 5.75 -7.98
CA GLU A 186 13.46 5.31 -8.68
C GLU A 186 13.15 4.74 -10.06
N LYS A 187 12.06 3.99 -10.18
CA LYS A 187 11.61 3.38 -11.44
C LYS A 187 10.65 4.24 -12.25
N ASN A 188 10.30 5.42 -11.74
CA ASN A 188 9.31 6.31 -12.35
C ASN A 188 7.96 5.59 -12.62
N ILE A 189 7.54 4.77 -11.66
CA ILE A 189 6.25 4.06 -11.72
C ILE A 189 5.15 5.07 -11.40
N ASP A 190 4.15 5.18 -12.29
CA ASP A 190 2.96 5.96 -12.01
C ASP A 190 2.03 5.20 -11.06
N GLY A 191 1.45 5.89 -10.06
CA GLY A 191 0.57 5.29 -9.09
C GLY A 191 0.95 5.58 -7.64
N THR A 192 0.43 4.79 -6.72
CA THR A 192 0.73 4.89 -5.30
C THR A 192 0.79 3.52 -4.62
N PRO A 193 1.79 3.28 -3.76
CA PRO A 193 1.81 2.07 -2.95
C PRO A 193 0.89 2.15 -1.72
N ASP A 194 0.35 3.32 -1.37
CA ASP A 194 -0.25 3.61 -0.06
C ASP A 194 -1.71 4.04 -0.16
N PHE A 195 -2.57 3.24 -0.78
CA PHE A 195 -3.98 3.58 -0.95
C PHE A 195 -4.68 3.86 0.38
N LEU A 196 -4.44 3.04 1.42
CA LEU A 196 -5.17 3.12 2.69
C LEU A 196 -4.91 4.41 3.51
N LYS A 197 -3.97 5.24 3.05
CA LYS A 197 -3.70 6.57 3.60
C LYS A 197 -3.34 7.59 2.51
N TYR A 198 -4.01 7.48 1.38
CA TYR A 198 -3.68 8.31 0.22
C TYR A 198 -3.90 9.80 0.46
N THR A 199 -4.87 10.17 1.31
CA THR A 199 -5.13 11.56 1.69
C THR A 199 -5.04 11.78 3.20
N PRO A 200 -4.78 13.01 3.69
CA PRO A 200 -4.81 13.31 5.11
C PRO A 200 -6.19 13.06 5.73
N GLU A 201 -7.27 13.34 4.98
CA GLU A 201 -8.64 13.09 5.41
C GLU A 201 -8.91 11.60 5.60
N LEU A 202 -8.42 10.74 4.69
CA LEU A 202 -8.53 9.28 4.80
C LEU A 202 -7.79 8.77 6.04
N THR A 203 -6.58 9.24 6.28
CA THR A 203 -5.82 8.88 7.49
C THR A 203 -6.53 9.37 8.76
N ALA A 204 -7.02 10.61 8.76
CA ALA A 204 -7.72 11.18 9.92
C ALA A 204 -9.06 10.47 10.18
N SER A 205 -9.81 10.10 9.13
CA SER A 205 -11.07 9.36 9.30
C SER A 205 -10.86 8.01 9.97
N TYR A 206 -9.79 7.28 9.63
CA TYR A 206 -9.43 6.04 10.31
C TYR A 206 -9.14 6.26 11.80
N LEU A 207 -8.39 7.31 12.13
CA LEU A 207 -8.05 7.65 13.53
C LEU A 207 -9.27 8.11 14.34
N LEU A 208 -10.34 8.55 13.67
CA LEU A 208 -11.60 9.00 14.27
C LEU A 208 -12.66 7.88 14.36
N GLU A 209 -12.38 6.67 13.86
CA GLU A 209 -13.31 5.55 14.01
C GLU A 209 -13.52 5.24 15.51
N PRO A 210 -14.78 5.03 15.95
CA PRO A 210 -15.11 4.82 17.36
C PRO A 210 -14.29 3.68 18.01
N GLU A 211 -14.05 2.61 17.27
CA GLU A 211 -13.29 1.44 17.73
C GLU A 211 -11.81 1.79 17.96
N VAL A 212 -11.24 2.63 17.10
CA VAL A 212 -9.86 3.11 17.25
C VAL A 212 -9.76 4.06 18.44
N ILE A 213 -10.70 4.99 18.60
CA ILE A 213 -10.77 5.89 19.75
C ILE A 213 -10.91 5.11 21.04
N GLN A 214 -11.78 4.10 21.08
CA GLN A 214 -11.95 3.24 22.24
C GLN A 214 -10.65 2.49 22.57
N LEU A 215 -10.01 1.87 21.56
CA LEU A 215 -8.75 1.14 21.74
C LEU A 215 -7.66 2.00 22.38
N VAL A 216 -7.56 3.27 21.98
CA VAL A 216 -6.51 4.19 22.44
C VAL A 216 -6.82 4.72 23.85
N ASN A 217 -8.08 4.74 24.27
CA ASN A 217 -8.50 5.21 25.60
C ASN A 217 -8.51 4.10 26.68
N ASP A 218 -8.47 2.82 26.29
CA ASP A 218 -8.38 1.64 27.17
C ASP A 218 -6.90 1.31 27.50
#